data_11ff93d1c338259a79547a46d5d17414
#
_entry.id   11ff93d1c338259a79547a46d5d17414
#
_cell.length_a   1.000
_cell.length_b   1.000
_cell.length_c   1.000
_cell.angle_alpha   90.00
_cell.angle_beta   90.00
_cell.angle_gamma   90.00
#
_symmetry.space_group_name_H-M   'P 1'
#
loop_
_entity.id
_entity.type
_entity.pdbx_description
1 polymer ?
#
loop_
_entity_poly.entity_id
_entity_poly.type
_entity_poly.pdbx_seq_one_letter_code
_entity_poly.pdbx_strand_id
1 'polypeptide(L)'
;MPSPALDSEARERLRADLEALDCVRRAVVDADPLRVYIVCDRAESPTDMLVSSVLARSGISAGEAEVHLAYLTPPEQRQRVRFVAARMTTPRSGRAAAEVELEWGAQSYSERAEGEASPPLELRLAATATLKALEGILRERVRFSLVGIKSFRVFDTDVVVVLMRTDQGAPLVGASLASSDPYRAAALAVLNATNRVLGNYLSNSHG
;
A
#
# COMPACT_ATOMS: atom_id res chain seq x y z
N MET A 1 -8.95 36.43 -18.45
CA MET A 1 -10.30 36.67 -17.90
C MET A 1 -10.36 35.94 -16.58
N PRO A 2 -10.70 36.60 -15.45
CA PRO A 2 -10.92 35.86 -14.22
C PRO A 2 -12.13 34.95 -14.41
N SER A 3 -11.98 33.67 -14.08
CA SER A 3 -13.06 32.67 -14.06
C SER A 3 -14.17 33.20 -13.13
N PRO A 4 -15.45 33.12 -13.49
CA PRO A 4 -16.51 33.54 -12.58
C PRO A 4 -16.43 32.68 -11.32
N ALA A 5 -16.17 33.31 -10.19
CA ALA A 5 -16.20 32.62 -8.90
C ALA A 5 -17.60 32.06 -8.70
N LEU A 6 -17.72 30.74 -8.67
CA LEU A 6 -18.98 30.07 -8.34
C LEU A 6 -19.45 30.54 -6.95
N ASP A 7 -20.65 31.05 -6.86
CA ASP A 7 -21.25 31.38 -5.57
C ASP A 7 -21.52 30.10 -4.75
N SER A 8 -21.86 30.28 -3.49
CA SER A 8 -22.07 29.12 -2.57
C SER A 8 -23.20 28.22 -3.01
N GLU A 9 -24.24 28.77 -3.62
CA GLU A 9 -25.43 28.03 -4.08
C GLU A 9 -25.10 27.22 -5.34
N ALA A 10 -24.39 27.82 -6.30
CA ALA A 10 -23.96 27.14 -7.52
C ALA A 10 -22.99 25.99 -7.23
N ARG A 11 -22.09 26.16 -6.23
CA ARG A 11 -21.18 25.08 -5.78
C ARG A 11 -21.95 23.91 -5.18
N GLU A 12 -22.94 24.20 -4.36
CA GLU A 12 -23.73 23.15 -3.71
C GLU A 12 -24.58 22.39 -4.74
N ARG A 13 -25.16 23.08 -5.73
CA ARG A 13 -25.85 22.44 -6.85
C ARG A 13 -24.94 21.56 -7.68
N LEU A 14 -23.78 22.08 -8.06
CA LEU A 14 -22.79 21.29 -8.82
C LEU A 14 -22.36 20.05 -8.05
N ARG A 15 -22.11 20.18 -6.74
CA ARG A 15 -21.79 19.03 -5.88
C ARG A 15 -22.92 18.00 -5.89
N ALA A 16 -24.16 18.43 -5.70
CA ALA A 16 -25.32 17.56 -5.69
C ALA A 16 -25.52 16.84 -7.03
N ASP A 17 -25.34 17.55 -8.15
CA ASP A 17 -25.44 16.98 -9.50
C ASP A 17 -24.36 15.94 -9.78
N LEU A 18 -23.14 16.15 -9.27
CA LEU A 18 -22.06 15.17 -9.36
C LEU A 18 -22.32 13.95 -8.48
N GLU A 19 -22.79 14.16 -7.26
CA GLU A 19 -23.13 13.08 -6.31
C GLU A 19 -24.38 12.29 -6.73
N ALA A 20 -25.20 12.83 -7.63
CA ALA A 20 -26.34 12.12 -8.23
C ALA A 20 -25.93 11.09 -9.31
N LEU A 21 -24.66 11.07 -9.74
CA LEU A 21 -24.14 10.02 -10.63
C LEU A 21 -23.93 8.73 -9.82
N ASP A 22 -24.48 7.62 -10.27
CA ASP A 22 -24.49 6.33 -9.55
C ASP A 22 -23.09 5.84 -9.11
N CYS A 23 -22.06 6.21 -9.89
CA CYS A 23 -20.67 5.84 -9.61
C CYS A 23 -19.94 6.81 -8.65
N VAL A 24 -20.55 7.94 -8.28
CA VAL A 24 -19.93 8.95 -7.43
C VAL A 24 -20.37 8.78 -5.98
N ARG A 25 -19.40 8.57 -5.09
CA ARG A 25 -19.63 8.47 -3.64
C ARG A 25 -19.60 9.82 -2.95
N ARG A 26 -18.77 10.71 -3.46
CA ARG A 26 -18.60 12.04 -2.91
C ARG A 26 -17.98 12.98 -3.93
N ALA A 27 -18.41 14.22 -3.94
CA ALA A 27 -17.78 15.30 -4.67
C ALA A 27 -17.44 16.47 -3.73
N VAL A 28 -16.31 17.14 -4.01
CA VAL A 28 -15.91 18.38 -3.34
C VAL A 28 -15.57 19.39 -4.42
N VAL A 29 -16.10 20.61 -4.29
CA VAL A 29 -15.89 21.70 -5.25
C VAL A 29 -15.21 22.86 -4.53
N ASP A 30 -13.99 23.19 -4.94
CA ASP A 30 -13.25 24.38 -4.52
C ASP A 30 -13.40 25.45 -5.59
N ALA A 31 -13.65 26.69 -5.19
CA ALA A 31 -14.01 27.75 -6.13
C ALA A 31 -12.84 28.62 -6.60
N ASP A 32 -11.73 28.67 -5.86
CA ASP A 32 -10.60 29.54 -6.18
C ASP A 32 -9.24 28.85 -5.91
N PRO A 33 -8.59 28.32 -6.94
CA PRO A 33 -9.08 28.06 -8.30
C PRO A 33 -10.15 26.97 -8.33
N LEU A 34 -10.97 26.95 -9.41
CA LEU A 34 -12.05 25.95 -9.52
C LEU A 34 -11.46 24.55 -9.68
N ARG A 35 -11.60 23.75 -8.62
CA ARG A 35 -11.17 22.35 -8.57
C ARG A 35 -12.35 21.47 -8.16
N VAL A 36 -12.48 20.35 -8.84
CA VAL A 36 -13.52 19.36 -8.57
C VAL A 36 -12.85 18.03 -8.23
N TYR A 37 -13.03 17.58 -7.00
CA TYR A 37 -12.56 16.28 -6.53
C TYR A 37 -13.73 15.32 -6.48
N ILE A 38 -13.62 14.21 -7.19
CA ILE A 38 -14.67 13.21 -7.29
C ILE A 38 -14.15 11.88 -6.76
N VAL A 39 -14.82 11.31 -5.79
CA VAL A 39 -14.51 9.99 -5.24
C VAL A 39 -15.51 9.00 -5.81
N CYS A 40 -15.03 8.00 -6.55
CA CYS A 40 -15.83 7.00 -7.25
C CYS A 40 -15.54 5.58 -6.76
N ASP A 41 -16.51 4.70 -6.92
CA ASP A 41 -16.28 3.26 -6.85
C ASP A 41 -15.55 2.79 -8.11
N ARG A 42 -14.50 1.98 -7.95
CA ARG A 42 -13.66 1.54 -9.08
C ARG A 42 -14.42 0.70 -10.12
N ALA A 43 -15.50 0.06 -9.72
CA ALA A 43 -16.31 -0.79 -10.59
C ALA A 43 -17.10 0.00 -11.64
N GLU A 44 -17.45 1.25 -11.35
CA GLU A 44 -18.31 2.11 -12.17
C GLU A 44 -17.69 3.50 -12.27
N SER A 45 -16.57 3.62 -12.98
CA SER A 45 -15.95 4.92 -13.22
C SER A 45 -16.86 5.80 -14.07
N PRO A 46 -17.12 7.06 -13.67
CA PRO A 46 -17.77 8.00 -14.57
C PRO A 46 -16.86 8.16 -15.79
N THR A 47 -17.42 8.01 -16.97
CA THR A 47 -16.69 8.39 -18.17
C THR A 47 -16.44 9.91 -18.12
N ASP A 48 -15.28 10.34 -18.62
CA ASP A 48 -14.97 11.78 -18.72
C ASP A 48 -16.12 12.59 -19.35
N MET A 49 -16.89 11.95 -20.24
CA MET A 49 -18.09 12.51 -20.85
C MET A 49 -19.20 12.82 -19.83
N LEU A 50 -19.45 11.96 -18.84
CA LEU A 50 -20.51 12.20 -17.84
C LEU A 50 -20.14 13.39 -16.95
N VAL A 51 -18.91 13.42 -16.46
CA VAL A 51 -18.41 14.55 -15.65
C VAL A 51 -18.45 15.84 -16.45
N SER A 52 -17.95 15.82 -17.70
CA SER A 52 -17.98 16.99 -18.58
C SER A 52 -19.41 17.48 -18.88
N SER A 53 -20.38 16.56 -18.99
CA SER A 53 -21.79 16.93 -19.22
C SER A 53 -22.41 17.60 -18.00
N VAL A 54 -22.05 17.19 -16.78
CA VAL A 54 -22.50 17.84 -15.53
C VAL A 54 -21.90 19.23 -15.40
N LEU A 55 -20.59 19.38 -15.65
CA LEU A 55 -19.91 20.67 -15.64
C LEU A 55 -20.52 21.64 -16.66
N ALA A 56 -20.76 21.18 -17.89
CA ALA A 56 -21.36 22.00 -18.94
C ALA A 56 -22.78 22.46 -18.58
N ARG A 57 -23.60 21.61 -17.94
CA ARG A 57 -24.93 22.00 -17.43
C ARG A 57 -24.85 23.08 -16.36
N SER A 58 -23.79 23.10 -15.59
CA SER A 58 -23.52 24.12 -14.58
C SER A 58 -22.83 25.37 -15.15
N GLY A 59 -22.70 25.48 -16.49
CA GLY A 59 -22.11 26.64 -17.18
C GLY A 59 -20.58 26.66 -17.11
N ILE A 60 -19.93 25.55 -16.76
CA ILE A 60 -18.48 25.43 -16.65
C ILE A 60 -17.94 24.78 -17.94
N SER A 61 -17.08 25.48 -18.67
CA SER A 61 -16.48 24.98 -19.90
C SER A 61 -15.32 24.00 -19.62
N ALA A 62 -15.05 23.13 -20.59
CA ALA A 62 -13.90 22.22 -20.51
C ALA A 62 -12.60 23.02 -20.39
N GLY A 63 -11.86 22.79 -19.30
CA GLY A 63 -10.60 23.50 -18.99
C GLY A 63 -10.73 24.65 -18.00
N GLU A 64 -11.94 25.06 -17.61
CA GLU A 64 -12.14 26.04 -16.54
C GLU A 64 -12.10 25.42 -15.14
N ALA A 65 -12.32 24.11 -15.04
CA ALA A 65 -12.21 23.34 -13.81
C ALA A 65 -11.11 22.28 -13.92
N GLU A 66 -10.27 22.19 -12.90
CA GLU A 66 -9.34 21.07 -12.73
C GLU A 66 -10.08 19.92 -12.06
N VAL A 67 -10.25 18.78 -12.77
CA VAL A 67 -10.99 17.63 -12.27
C VAL A 67 -10.02 16.54 -11.79
N HIS A 68 -10.17 16.14 -10.52
CA HIS A 68 -9.41 15.07 -9.89
C HIS A 68 -10.32 13.89 -9.56
N LEU A 69 -10.03 12.73 -10.14
CA LEU A 69 -10.75 11.48 -9.86
C LEU A 69 -9.97 10.63 -8.86
N ALA A 70 -10.61 10.27 -7.77
CA ALA A 70 -10.10 9.31 -6.79
C ALA A 70 -11.01 8.07 -6.76
N TYR A 71 -10.42 6.89 -6.83
CA TYR A 71 -11.16 5.64 -6.82
C TYR A 71 -11.07 4.96 -5.47
N LEU A 72 -12.23 4.65 -4.88
CA LEU A 72 -12.30 3.79 -3.71
C LEU A 72 -12.13 2.34 -4.16
N THR A 73 -11.06 1.71 -3.71
CA THR A 73 -10.94 0.26 -3.82
C THR A 73 -11.80 -0.35 -2.71
N PRO A 74 -12.83 -1.17 -3.02
CA PRO A 74 -13.61 -1.86 -2.00
C PRO A 74 -12.68 -2.58 -1.03
N PRO A 75 -12.99 -2.59 0.28
CA PRO A 75 -12.16 -3.28 1.27
C PRO A 75 -11.96 -4.76 0.95
N GLU A 76 -12.91 -5.39 0.28
CA GLU A 76 -12.86 -6.78 -0.20
C GLU A 76 -11.86 -6.99 -1.33
N GLN A 77 -11.53 -5.96 -2.12
CA GLN A 77 -10.53 -6.01 -3.20
C GLN A 77 -9.14 -5.60 -2.75
N ARG A 78 -8.99 -5.06 -1.53
CA ARG A 78 -7.67 -4.80 -0.94
C ARG A 78 -7.08 -6.11 -0.43
N GLN A 79 -6.70 -6.98 -1.33
CA GLN A 79 -5.93 -8.16 -0.96
C GLN A 79 -4.59 -7.69 -0.39
N ARG A 80 -4.46 -7.81 0.93
CA ARG A 80 -3.21 -7.55 1.62
C ARG A 80 -2.45 -8.85 1.73
N VAL A 81 -1.14 -8.79 1.57
CA VAL A 81 -0.29 -9.90 1.94
C VAL A 81 -0.44 -10.18 3.43
N ARG A 82 -0.83 -11.39 3.78
CA ARG A 82 -1.06 -11.84 5.15
C ARG A 82 0.14 -12.66 5.62
N PHE A 83 0.63 -12.34 6.79
CA PHE A 83 1.60 -13.18 7.49
C PHE A 83 0.90 -14.42 8.03
N VAL A 84 1.46 -15.61 7.76
CA VAL A 84 0.97 -16.89 8.26
C VAL A 84 1.89 -17.40 9.35
N ALA A 85 3.17 -17.62 9.06
CA ALA A 85 4.13 -18.17 10.01
C ALA A 85 5.56 -17.72 9.74
N ALA A 86 6.37 -17.69 10.79
CA ALA A 86 7.83 -17.67 10.71
C ALA A 86 8.38 -18.77 11.64
N ARG A 87 9.25 -19.59 11.11
CA ARG A 87 9.89 -20.67 11.87
C ARG A 87 11.40 -20.54 11.77
N MET A 88 12.08 -20.66 12.90
CA MET A 88 13.55 -20.72 12.94
C MET A 88 13.98 -22.12 13.32
N THR A 89 14.87 -22.69 12.55
CA THR A 89 15.52 -23.98 12.84
C THR A 89 17.01 -23.75 12.99
N THR A 90 17.54 -24.09 14.15
CA THR A 90 18.98 -23.99 14.45
C THR A 90 19.53 -25.39 14.73
N PRO A 91 19.98 -26.11 13.69
CA PRO A 91 20.62 -27.39 13.88
C PRO A 91 21.97 -27.22 14.61
N ARG A 92 22.44 -28.29 15.24
CA ARG A 92 23.72 -28.30 16.00
C ARG A 92 24.98 -27.98 15.18
N SER A 93 24.85 -27.80 13.88
CA SER A 93 25.92 -27.47 12.93
C SER A 93 26.37 -25.99 12.95
N GLY A 94 25.84 -25.14 13.84
CA GLY A 94 26.18 -23.71 13.85
C GLY A 94 25.52 -22.91 12.70
N ARG A 95 24.64 -23.54 11.94
CA ARG A 95 23.81 -22.89 10.91
C ARG A 95 22.37 -22.76 11.39
N ALA A 96 21.72 -21.68 10.95
CA ALA A 96 20.30 -21.45 11.16
C ALA A 96 19.57 -21.33 9.83
N ALA A 97 18.30 -21.70 9.84
CA ALA A 97 17.42 -21.50 8.69
C ALA A 97 16.10 -20.88 9.15
N ALA A 98 15.71 -19.79 8.52
CA ALA A 98 14.40 -19.18 8.67
C ALA A 98 13.50 -19.60 7.52
N GLU A 99 12.30 -20.04 7.85
CA GLU A 99 11.21 -20.29 6.90
C GLU A 99 10.07 -19.34 7.21
N VAL A 100 9.58 -18.62 6.19
CA VAL A 100 8.47 -17.68 6.34
C VAL A 100 7.40 -18.03 5.33
N GLU A 101 6.18 -18.06 5.82
CA GLU A 101 4.99 -18.30 5.03
C GLU A 101 4.10 -17.06 5.00
N LEU A 102 3.77 -16.61 3.80
CA LEU A 102 2.87 -15.51 3.51
C LEU A 102 1.69 -16.02 2.68
N GLU A 103 0.56 -15.36 2.79
CA GLU A 103 -0.62 -15.63 1.98
C GLU A 103 -1.03 -14.38 1.21
N TRP A 104 -1.34 -14.56 -0.07
CA TRP A 104 -1.94 -13.52 -0.90
C TRP A 104 -3.06 -14.10 -1.76
N GLY A 105 -4.27 -13.58 -1.55
CA GLY A 105 -5.48 -14.20 -2.10
C GLY A 105 -5.69 -15.58 -1.48
N ALA A 106 -5.85 -16.58 -2.33
CA ALA A 106 -5.99 -17.98 -1.93
C ALA A 106 -4.69 -18.79 -2.04
N GLN A 107 -3.55 -18.12 -2.29
CA GLN A 107 -2.26 -18.78 -2.50
C GLN A 107 -1.32 -18.54 -1.33
N SER A 108 -0.59 -19.60 -0.93
CA SER A 108 0.47 -19.55 0.07
C SER A 108 1.84 -19.51 -0.62
N TYR A 109 2.73 -18.70 -0.05
CA TYR A 109 4.09 -18.49 -0.51
C TYR A 109 5.04 -18.75 0.66
N SER A 110 5.80 -19.84 0.59
CA SER A 110 6.76 -20.21 1.61
C SER A 110 8.16 -20.14 1.05
N GLU A 111 9.04 -19.41 1.76
CA GLU A 111 10.41 -19.23 1.36
C GLU A 111 11.38 -19.41 2.53
N ARG A 112 12.60 -19.80 2.19
CA ARG A 112 13.65 -20.13 3.15
C ARG A 112 14.92 -19.32 2.93
N ALA A 113 15.55 -18.92 4.04
CA ALA A 113 16.88 -18.34 4.06
C ALA A 113 17.75 -19.06 5.09
N GLU A 114 19.02 -19.30 4.75
CA GLU A 114 19.98 -20.01 5.59
C GLU A 114 21.23 -19.17 5.81
N GLY A 115 21.86 -19.33 6.97
CA GLY A 115 23.08 -18.62 7.34
C GLY A 115 23.66 -19.10 8.66
N GLU A 116 24.56 -18.32 9.23
CA GLU A 116 25.12 -18.60 10.55
C GLU A 116 24.09 -18.39 11.66
N ALA A 117 24.16 -19.23 12.68
CA ALA A 117 23.32 -19.18 13.86
C ALA A 117 23.87 -18.14 14.85
N SER A 118 23.34 -16.93 14.80
CA SER A 118 23.53 -15.91 15.82
C SER A 118 22.31 -14.99 15.88
N PRO A 119 21.92 -14.48 17.05
CA PRO A 119 20.68 -13.72 17.19
C PRO A 119 20.49 -12.57 16.17
N PRO A 120 21.52 -11.74 15.88
CA PRO A 120 21.36 -10.69 14.86
C PRO A 120 21.21 -11.23 13.44
N LEU A 121 21.90 -12.33 13.11
CA LEU A 121 21.82 -12.97 11.80
C LEU A 121 20.54 -13.75 11.62
N GLU A 122 20.01 -14.36 12.66
CA GLU A 122 18.72 -15.05 12.63
C GLU A 122 17.57 -14.09 12.31
N LEU A 123 17.54 -12.89 12.88
CA LEU A 123 16.59 -11.84 12.49
C LEU A 123 16.73 -11.49 11.01
N ARG A 124 17.98 -11.38 10.54
CA ARG A 124 18.24 -11.10 9.13
C ARG A 124 17.76 -12.24 8.21
N LEU A 125 17.90 -13.48 8.63
CA LEU A 125 17.39 -14.64 7.88
C LEU A 125 15.86 -14.60 7.78
N ALA A 126 15.14 -14.31 8.86
CA ALA A 126 13.69 -14.17 8.85
C ALA A 126 13.23 -13.04 7.91
N ALA A 127 13.88 -11.87 7.97
CA ALA A 127 13.60 -10.77 7.05
C ALA A 127 13.91 -11.14 5.59
N THR A 128 15.01 -11.85 5.33
CA THR A 128 15.39 -12.28 3.97
C THR A 128 14.41 -13.32 3.41
N ALA A 129 13.96 -14.28 4.21
CA ALA A 129 12.94 -15.25 3.79
C ALA A 129 11.61 -14.53 3.46
N THR A 130 11.23 -13.53 4.27
CA THR A 130 10.05 -12.72 4.00
C THR A 130 10.15 -11.96 2.67
N LEU A 131 11.32 -11.38 2.38
CA LEU A 131 11.55 -10.68 1.11
C LEU A 131 11.42 -11.61 -0.09
N LYS A 132 12.01 -12.81 -0.01
CA LYS A 132 11.89 -13.82 -1.08
C LYS A 132 10.43 -14.20 -1.32
N ALA A 133 9.66 -14.44 -0.25
CA ALA A 133 8.23 -14.74 -0.38
C ALA A 133 7.44 -13.58 -1.02
N LEU A 134 7.77 -12.32 -0.68
CA LEU A 134 7.18 -11.14 -1.32
C LEU A 134 7.56 -11.02 -2.80
N GLU A 135 8.81 -11.30 -3.16
CA GLU A 135 9.26 -11.30 -4.56
C GLU A 135 8.51 -12.36 -5.38
N GLY A 136 8.24 -13.52 -4.79
CA GLY A 136 7.39 -14.55 -5.39
C GLY A 136 5.95 -14.06 -5.64
N ILE A 137 5.34 -13.38 -4.66
CA ILE A 137 4.01 -12.76 -4.79
C ILE A 137 3.99 -11.71 -5.90
N LEU A 138 5.03 -10.89 -5.98
CA LEU A 138 5.17 -9.82 -6.96
C LEU A 138 5.64 -10.31 -8.34
N ARG A 139 5.89 -11.62 -8.50
CA ARG A 139 6.41 -12.21 -9.74
C ARG A 139 7.67 -11.48 -10.24
N GLU A 140 8.56 -11.16 -9.31
CA GLU A 140 9.83 -10.44 -9.56
C GLU A 140 9.70 -9.05 -10.22
N ARG A 141 8.51 -8.48 -10.28
CA ARG A 141 8.29 -7.14 -10.85
C ARG A 141 8.93 -6.03 -10.01
N VAL A 142 9.18 -6.28 -8.75
CA VAL A 142 9.87 -5.38 -7.82
C VAL A 142 10.82 -6.21 -6.99
N ARG A 143 12.04 -5.74 -6.88
CA ARG A 143 13.05 -6.34 -6.00
C ARG A 143 13.31 -5.43 -4.82
N PHE A 144 13.54 -6.07 -3.68
CA PHE A 144 13.88 -5.39 -2.45
C PHE A 144 15.25 -5.83 -1.97
N SER A 145 16.05 -4.91 -1.48
CA SER A 145 17.30 -5.20 -0.81
C SER A 145 17.22 -4.85 0.67
N LEU A 146 17.56 -5.80 1.54
CA LEU A 146 17.65 -5.56 2.98
C LEU A 146 18.99 -4.86 3.29
N VAL A 147 18.93 -3.58 3.63
CA VAL A 147 20.09 -2.78 4.03
C VAL A 147 20.50 -3.16 5.46
N GLY A 148 19.53 -3.19 6.39
CA GLY A 148 19.79 -3.50 7.78
C GLY A 148 18.55 -3.92 8.54
N ILE A 149 18.79 -4.64 9.63
CA ILE A 149 17.78 -5.00 10.64
C ILE A 149 18.39 -4.86 12.02
N LYS A 150 17.64 -4.31 12.95
CA LYS A 150 18.03 -4.22 14.36
C LYS A 150 16.84 -4.48 15.26
N SER A 151 17.12 -5.13 16.40
CA SER A 151 16.21 -5.15 17.54
C SER A 151 16.79 -4.27 18.63
N PHE A 152 15.95 -3.49 19.27
CA PHE A 152 16.32 -2.66 20.40
C PHE A 152 15.10 -2.45 21.32
N ARG A 153 15.41 -2.23 22.60
CA ARG A 153 14.38 -2.02 23.60
C ARG A 153 13.91 -0.59 23.59
N VAL A 154 12.59 -0.42 23.49
CA VAL A 154 11.91 0.87 23.59
C VAL A 154 10.88 0.76 24.71
N PHE A 155 11.05 1.57 25.75
CA PHE A 155 10.30 1.41 26.99
C PHE A 155 10.45 -0.04 27.53
N ASP A 156 9.36 -0.75 27.72
CA ASP A 156 9.35 -2.13 28.22
C ASP A 156 9.18 -3.20 27.13
N THR A 157 9.31 -2.81 25.85
CA THR A 157 9.05 -3.69 24.72
C THR A 157 10.24 -3.69 23.76
N ASP A 158 10.59 -4.87 23.22
CA ASP A 158 11.54 -4.97 22.14
C ASP A 158 10.87 -4.63 20.79
N VAL A 159 11.58 -3.86 19.97
CA VAL A 159 11.13 -3.43 18.65
C VAL A 159 12.14 -3.89 17.61
N VAL A 160 11.67 -4.55 16.58
CA VAL A 160 12.45 -4.85 15.39
C VAL A 160 12.22 -3.78 14.34
N VAL A 161 13.29 -3.19 13.82
CA VAL A 161 13.26 -2.21 12.72
C VAL A 161 14.05 -2.73 11.55
N VAL A 162 13.51 -2.60 10.35
CA VAL A 162 14.17 -2.91 9.09
C VAL A 162 14.36 -1.64 8.27
N LEU A 163 15.50 -1.55 7.60
CA LEU A 163 15.78 -0.61 6.53
C LEU A 163 16.01 -1.41 5.24
N MET A 164 15.28 -1.06 4.22
CA MET A 164 15.31 -1.72 2.92
C MET A 164 15.37 -0.68 1.80
N ARG A 165 15.63 -1.13 0.60
CA ARG A 165 15.53 -0.31 -0.62
C ARG A 165 14.82 -1.08 -1.72
N THR A 166 14.08 -0.36 -2.54
CA THR A 166 13.58 -0.88 -3.82
C THR A 166 14.73 -0.90 -4.84
N ASP A 167 14.54 -1.60 -5.95
CA ASP A 167 15.40 -1.55 -7.14
C ASP A 167 15.60 -0.13 -7.70
N GLN A 168 14.62 0.76 -7.48
CA GLN A 168 14.71 2.18 -7.83
C GLN A 168 15.46 3.03 -6.79
N GLY A 169 15.99 2.39 -5.73
CA GLY A 169 16.79 3.04 -4.70
C GLY A 169 16.00 3.75 -3.59
N ALA A 170 14.67 3.77 -3.65
CA ALA A 170 13.85 4.39 -2.61
C ALA A 170 14.01 3.67 -1.26
N PRO A 171 14.32 4.40 -0.16
CA PRO A 171 14.44 3.80 1.15
C PRO A 171 13.05 3.47 1.73
N LEU A 172 12.95 2.30 2.34
CA LEU A 172 11.76 1.82 3.03
C LEU A 172 12.14 1.47 4.47
N VAL A 173 11.36 1.95 5.42
CA VAL A 173 11.52 1.64 6.84
C VAL A 173 10.25 1.01 7.36
N GLY A 174 10.39 -0.08 8.10
CA GLY A 174 9.30 -0.72 8.80
C GLY A 174 9.72 -1.16 10.19
N ALA A 175 8.75 -1.21 11.09
CA ALA A 175 8.96 -1.62 12.46
C ALA A 175 7.82 -2.52 12.95
N SER A 176 8.14 -3.40 13.89
CA SER A 176 7.17 -4.24 14.58
C SER A 176 7.60 -4.52 16.01
N LEU A 177 6.63 -4.65 16.90
CA LEU A 177 6.87 -5.06 18.28
C LEU A 177 7.23 -6.55 18.34
N ALA A 178 8.27 -6.88 19.10
CA ALA A 178 8.75 -8.24 19.32
C ALA A 178 8.36 -8.72 20.73
N SER A 179 7.05 -8.89 20.97
CA SER A 179 6.56 -9.24 22.31
C SER A 179 6.99 -10.64 22.78
N SER A 180 6.96 -11.64 21.90
CA SER A 180 7.30 -13.04 22.25
C SER A 180 8.05 -13.78 21.16
N ASP A 181 7.98 -13.31 19.91
CA ASP A 181 8.58 -13.95 18.74
C ASP A 181 9.31 -12.88 17.89
N PRO A 182 10.64 -12.81 18.00
CA PRO A 182 11.44 -11.86 17.26
C PRO A 182 11.47 -12.14 15.75
N TYR A 183 11.28 -13.37 15.32
CA TYR A 183 11.31 -13.74 13.91
C TYR A 183 10.02 -13.34 13.22
N ARG A 184 8.88 -13.52 13.92
CA ARG A 184 7.60 -12.96 13.50
C ARG A 184 7.68 -11.43 13.41
N ALA A 185 8.29 -10.78 14.40
CA ALA A 185 8.45 -9.33 14.39
C ALA A 185 9.31 -8.87 13.21
N ALA A 186 10.36 -9.59 12.85
CA ALA A 186 11.18 -9.30 11.69
C ALA A 186 10.38 -9.39 10.38
N ALA A 187 9.58 -10.45 10.22
CA ALA A 187 8.70 -10.59 9.06
C ALA A 187 7.64 -9.48 8.98
N LEU A 188 6.99 -9.15 10.09
CA LEU A 188 6.01 -8.07 10.14
C LEU A 188 6.63 -6.69 9.88
N ALA A 189 7.86 -6.44 10.35
CA ALA A 189 8.57 -5.20 10.06
C ALA A 189 8.83 -5.06 8.54
N VAL A 190 9.20 -6.15 7.84
CA VAL A 190 9.33 -6.16 6.38
C VAL A 190 7.99 -5.87 5.71
N LEU A 191 6.91 -6.52 6.11
CA LEU A 191 5.58 -6.27 5.56
C LEU A 191 5.13 -4.82 5.78
N ASN A 192 5.39 -4.26 6.96
CA ASN A 192 5.07 -2.86 7.27
C ASN A 192 5.87 -1.88 6.39
N ALA A 193 7.15 -2.17 6.11
CA ALA A 193 7.96 -1.37 5.21
C ALA A 193 7.42 -1.38 3.77
N THR A 194 6.94 -2.53 3.31
CA THR A 194 6.53 -2.76 1.92
C THR A 194 5.06 -2.45 1.64
N ASN A 195 4.21 -2.32 2.66
CA ASN A 195 2.76 -2.18 2.52
C ASN A 195 2.33 -1.08 1.54
N ARG A 196 3.02 0.07 1.55
CA ARG A 196 2.72 1.18 0.65
C ARG A 196 3.06 0.84 -0.81
N VAL A 197 4.19 0.18 -1.03
CA VAL A 197 4.65 -0.23 -2.36
C VAL A 197 3.76 -1.35 -2.89
N LEU A 198 3.49 -2.36 -2.07
CA LEU A 198 2.62 -3.50 -2.41
C LEU A 198 1.22 -3.04 -2.83
N GLY A 199 0.62 -2.08 -2.12
CA GLY A 199 -0.70 -1.54 -2.46
C GLY A 199 -0.77 -1.00 -3.89
N ASN A 200 0.27 -0.35 -4.36
CA ASN A 200 0.32 0.21 -5.72
C ASN A 200 0.49 -0.89 -6.80
N TYR A 201 1.33 -1.90 -6.54
CA TYR A 201 1.59 -2.97 -7.52
C TYR A 201 0.47 -4.00 -7.59
N LEU A 202 -0.10 -4.39 -6.46
CA LEU A 202 -1.16 -5.41 -6.40
C LEU A 202 -2.50 -4.87 -6.91
N SER A 203 -2.76 -3.55 -6.78
CA SER A 203 -3.95 -2.91 -7.35
C SER A 203 -3.93 -2.86 -8.87
N ASN A 204 -2.75 -2.78 -9.49
CA ASN A 204 -2.59 -2.68 -10.94
C ASN A 204 -2.53 -4.05 -11.66
N SER A 205 -2.60 -5.16 -10.92
CA SER A 205 -2.45 -6.52 -11.48
C SER A 205 -3.76 -7.14 -11.97
N HIS A 206 -4.90 -6.43 -11.88
CA HIS A 206 -6.23 -6.89 -12.28
C HIS A 206 -6.82 -6.07 -13.44
N GLY A 207 -5.96 -5.37 -14.18
CA GLY A 207 -6.33 -4.69 -15.42
C GLY A 207 -5.92 -5.48 -16.65
#